data_a5dc67db25970e5f7d3f11f0af9add12
#
_entry.id   a5dc67db25970e5f7d3f11f0af9add12
#
_cell.length_a   1.000
_cell.length_b   1.000
_cell.length_c   1.000
_cell.angle_alpha   90.00
_cell.angle_beta   90.00
_cell.angle_gamma   90.00
#
_symmetry.space_group_name_H-M   'P 1'
#
loop_
_entity.id
_entity.type
_entity.pdbx_description
1 polymer ?
#
loop_
_entity_poly.entity_id
_entity_poly.type
_entity_poly.pdbx_seq_one_letter_code
_entity_poly.pdbx_strand_id
1 'polypeptide(L)'
;MSVAPKIARFNKNVLSKYQIYNSIFMTLPFDSVTKTGVLLPLFHETCEKGFKHGEDPTTIVETFFKKYQARRNKQSQINLLFRFIQYIERQVVLFDAIEDAAFPVVNNMDGIGTLRNLKGSAVAEGKLEELQNYLDEFKVRIVLTAHPTQFYPGSVLGIITNLTEAIKENDLSEINNLFGQLGKTPFFKHHKPTPYDEAKSLMWYLENVFYKTFGEIYNYIQTNIYDDGKKHNEIINIGFWPGGDRDGNPFVKPDTTLEVAKKLKQSIHKKYYEDLKDLRKKLTFRGVEERIIHLETIFYNYSTNQNPDNEDVISSRDFIKELLSIRHIVVNDYHSLYESELNNLINRVHLFGYSFASLDIRQDSRIHHSVFTTVINQLITLGNSSFPDNYND
;
A
#
# COMPACT_ATOMS: atom_id res chain seq x y z
N MET A 1 5.79 -36.13 14.52
CA MET A 1 6.20 -34.75 14.85
C MET A 1 4.93 -33.90 14.87
N SER A 2 4.66 -33.17 15.95
CA SER A 2 3.52 -32.25 16.01
C SER A 2 3.78 -31.06 15.08
N VAL A 3 2.82 -30.76 14.21
CA VAL A 3 2.89 -29.59 13.31
C VAL A 3 2.89 -28.32 14.16
N ALA A 4 3.78 -27.36 13.86
CA ALA A 4 3.81 -26.08 14.57
C ALA A 4 2.43 -25.40 14.58
N PRO A 5 1.96 -24.84 15.71
CA PRO A 5 0.59 -24.30 15.83
C PRO A 5 0.21 -23.29 14.75
N LYS A 6 1.15 -22.46 14.26
CA LYS A 6 0.92 -21.52 13.18
C LYS A 6 0.65 -22.24 11.84
N ILE A 7 1.41 -23.29 11.54
CA ILE A 7 1.22 -24.09 10.32
C ILE A 7 -0.14 -24.81 10.36
N ALA A 8 -0.53 -25.33 11.52
CA ALA A 8 -1.85 -25.98 11.67
C ALA A 8 -3.00 -24.98 11.43
N ARG A 9 -2.89 -23.74 11.95
CA ARG A 9 -3.88 -22.68 11.68
C ARG A 9 -3.91 -22.28 10.21
N PHE A 10 -2.74 -22.13 9.58
CA PHE A 10 -2.63 -21.83 8.15
C PHE A 10 -3.30 -22.93 7.30
N ASN A 11 -2.97 -24.18 7.52
CA ASN A 11 -3.56 -25.31 6.80
C ASN A 11 -5.09 -25.31 6.91
N LYS A 12 -5.62 -25.07 8.13
CA LYS A 12 -7.06 -25.06 8.39
C LYS A 12 -7.76 -23.86 7.76
N ASN A 13 -7.21 -22.66 7.89
CA ASN A 13 -7.92 -21.41 7.55
C ASN A 13 -7.59 -20.89 6.15
N VAL A 14 -6.46 -21.28 5.58
CA VAL A 14 -6.04 -20.88 4.23
C VAL A 14 -6.16 -22.04 3.26
N LEU A 15 -5.37 -23.09 3.42
CA LEU A 15 -5.30 -24.17 2.42
C LEU A 15 -6.64 -24.92 2.26
N SER A 16 -7.34 -25.24 3.36
CA SER A 16 -8.63 -25.92 3.28
C SER A 16 -9.70 -25.05 2.64
N LYS A 17 -9.75 -23.75 2.97
CA LYS A 17 -10.67 -22.80 2.33
C LYS A 17 -10.34 -22.62 0.85
N TYR A 18 -9.05 -22.51 0.51
CA TYR A 18 -8.62 -22.42 -0.87
C TYR A 18 -9.08 -23.61 -1.70
N GLN A 19 -8.95 -24.83 -1.19
CA GLN A 19 -9.42 -26.03 -1.89
C GLN A 19 -10.93 -25.99 -2.18
N ILE A 20 -11.73 -25.54 -1.20
CA ILE A 20 -13.18 -25.42 -1.35
C ILE A 20 -13.53 -24.34 -2.38
N TYR A 21 -13.01 -23.13 -2.21
CA TYR A 21 -13.34 -22.00 -3.08
C TYR A 21 -12.80 -22.19 -4.49
N ASN A 22 -11.61 -22.78 -4.66
CA ASN A 22 -11.08 -23.12 -5.97
C ASN A 22 -11.97 -24.18 -6.68
N SER A 23 -12.52 -25.14 -5.97
CA SER A 23 -13.48 -26.10 -6.52
C SER A 23 -14.74 -25.40 -7.02
N ILE A 24 -15.28 -24.44 -6.27
CA ILE A 24 -16.43 -23.62 -6.71
C ILE A 24 -16.04 -22.80 -7.94
N PHE A 25 -14.89 -22.14 -7.91
CA PHE A 25 -14.39 -21.33 -9.03
C PHE A 25 -14.25 -22.16 -10.32
N MET A 26 -13.81 -23.41 -10.22
CA MET A 26 -13.69 -24.33 -11.36
C MET A 26 -15.04 -24.73 -11.97
N THR A 27 -16.14 -24.67 -11.22
CA THR A 27 -17.47 -25.08 -11.68
C THR A 27 -18.25 -23.94 -12.34
N LEU A 28 -17.76 -22.70 -12.25
CA LEU A 28 -18.44 -21.55 -12.83
C LEU A 28 -18.53 -21.66 -14.36
N PRO A 29 -19.68 -21.30 -14.95
CA PRO A 29 -19.96 -21.49 -16.38
C PRO A 29 -19.31 -20.42 -17.25
N PHE A 30 -17.98 -20.30 -17.19
CA PHE A 30 -17.24 -19.40 -18.07
C PHE A 30 -16.68 -20.16 -19.27
N ASP A 31 -16.93 -19.69 -20.48
CA ASP A 31 -16.37 -20.26 -21.71
C ASP A 31 -14.85 -20.38 -21.69
N SER A 32 -14.20 -19.51 -20.93
CA SER A 32 -12.74 -19.53 -20.73
C SER A 32 -12.26 -20.54 -19.70
N VAL A 33 -13.10 -20.98 -18.74
CA VAL A 33 -12.72 -21.83 -17.60
C VAL A 33 -13.16 -23.28 -17.77
N THR A 34 -14.30 -23.56 -18.39
CA THR A 34 -14.98 -24.88 -18.37
C THR A 34 -14.12 -26.04 -18.93
N LYS A 35 -13.26 -25.79 -19.90
CA LYS A 35 -12.31 -26.82 -20.39
C LYS A 35 -10.93 -26.69 -19.74
N THR A 36 -10.61 -25.53 -19.22
CA THR A 36 -9.33 -25.24 -18.57
C THR A 36 -9.20 -25.98 -17.26
N GLY A 37 -10.26 -25.99 -16.43
CA GLY A 37 -10.29 -26.68 -15.14
C GLY A 37 -10.03 -28.20 -15.22
N VAL A 38 -10.41 -28.85 -16.34
CA VAL A 38 -10.13 -30.28 -16.55
C VAL A 38 -8.74 -30.50 -17.17
N LEU A 39 -8.35 -29.65 -18.11
CA LEU A 39 -7.11 -29.84 -18.87
C LEU A 39 -5.86 -29.38 -18.11
N LEU A 40 -5.99 -28.39 -17.23
CA LEU A 40 -4.85 -27.87 -16.47
C LEU A 40 -4.23 -28.91 -15.52
N PRO A 41 -4.99 -29.67 -14.72
CA PRO A 41 -4.45 -30.78 -13.91
C PRO A 41 -3.73 -31.85 -14.77
N LEU A 42 -4.26 -32.17 -15.96
CA LEU A 42 -3.62 -33.11 -16.87
C LEU A 42 -2.32 -32.55 -17.47
N PHE A 43 -2.30 -31.25 -17.72
CA PHE A 43 -1.07 -30.57 -18.17
C PHE A 43 -0.04 -30.53 -17.03
N HIS A 44 -0.43 -30.21 -15.81
CA HIS A 44 0.43 -30.27 -14.64
C HIS A 44 1.06 -31.64 -14.44
N GLU A 45 0.25 -32.72 -14.48
CA GLU A 45 0.76 -34.07 -14.39
C GLU A 45 1.76 -34.43 -15.50
N THR A 46 1.51 -33.93 -16.72
CA THR A 46 2.42 -34.12 -17.84
C THR A 46 3.74 -33.38 -17.63
N CYS A 47 3.69 -32.16 -17.11
CA CYS A 47 4.87 -31.37 -16.75
C CYS A 47 5.70 -32.06 -15.65
N GLU A 48 5.06 -32.51 -14.57
CA GLU A 48 5.77 -33.20 -13.48
C GLU A 48 6.49 -34.46 -13.98
N LYS A 49 5.84 -35.26 -14.81
CA LYS A 49 6.45 -36.47 -15.41
C LYS A 49 7.60 -36.11 -16.34
N GLY A 50 7.40 -35.16 -17.25
CA GLY A 50 8.43 -34.76 -18.20
C GLY A 50 9.67 -34.18 -17.52
N PHE A 51 9.50 -33.25 -16.58
CA PHE A 51 10.63 -32.67 -15.82
C PHE A 51 11.36 -33.73 -14.98
N LYS A 52 10.64 -34.69 -14.40
CA LYS A 52 11.24 -35.81 -13.67
C LYS A 52 12.11 -36.71 -14.57
N HIS A 53 11.78 -36.80 -15.87
CA HIS A 53 12.57 -37.54 -16.86
C HIS A 53 13.59 -36.66 -17.59
N GLY A 54 13.71 -35.37 -17.25
CA GLY A 54 14.65 -34.46 -17.87
C GLY A 54 14.25 -34.01 -19.29
N GLU A 55 12.97 -34.12 -19.64
CA GLU A 55 12.44 -33.64 -20.91
C GLU A 55 12.46 -32.12 -20.99
N ASP A 56 12.71 -31.58 -22.18
CA ASP A 56 12.63 -30.13 -22.42
C ASP A 56 11.17 -29.66 -22.48
N PRO A 57 10.90 -28.35 -22.16
CA PRO A 57 9.54 -27.81 -22.11
C PRO A 57 8.75 -27.98 -23.42
N THR A 58 9.41 -27.93 -24.59
CA THR A 58 8.75 -28.08 -25.89
C THR A 58 8.22 -29.49 -26.05
N THR A 59 9.04 -30.50 -25.75
CA THR A 59 8.67 -31.92 -25.77
C THR A 59 7.51 -32.21 -24.82
N ILE A 60 7.52 -31.64 -23.61
CA ILE A 60 6.44 -31.80 -22.63
C ILE A 60 5.12 -31.25 -23.18
N VAL A 61 5.15 -30.04 -23.76
CA VAL A 61 3.97 -29.39 -24.36
C VAL A 61 3.43 -30.22 -25.54
N GLU A 62 4.30 -30.68 -26.42
CA GLU A 62 3.92 -31.51 -27.58
C GLU A 62 3.29 -32.84 -27.11
N THR A 63 3.87 -33.49 -26.10
CA THR A 63 3.34 -34.73 -25.51
C THR A 63 1.95 -34.52 -24.94
N PHE A 64 1.72 -33.42 -24.20
CA PHE A 64 0.41 -33.07 -23.70
C PHE A 64 -0.63 -32.90 -24.81
N PHE A 65 -0.31 -32.09 -25.84
CA PHE A 65 -1.25 -31.86 -26.94
C PHE A 65 -1.53 -33.11 -27.75
N LYS A 66 -0.52 -33.89 -28.03
CA LYS A 66 -0.67 -35.17 -28.76
C LYS A 66 -1.61 -36.15 -28.01
N LYS A 67 -1.48 -36.20 -26.69
CA LYS A 67 -2.28 -37.12 -25.86
C LYS A 67 -3.71 -36.67 -25.65
N TYR A 68 -3.93 -35.38 -25.34
CA TYR A 68 -5.21 -34.89 -24.87
C TYR A 68 -5.94 -33.95 -25.85
N GLN A 69 -5.25 -33.36 -26.82
CA GLN A 69 -5.78 -32.32 -27.70
C GLN A 69 -5.25 -32.44 -29.15
N ALA A 70 -5.06 -33.64 -29.66
CA ALA A 70 -4.41 -33.94 -30.94
C ALA A 70 -5.02 -33.22 -32.17
N ARG A 71 -6.29 -32.82 -32.10
CA ARG A 71 -7.00 -32.14 -33.22
C ARG A 71 -6.80 -30.61 -33.25
N ARG A 72 -6.11 -30.02 -32.27
CA ARG A 72 -5.91 -28.56 -32.24
C ARG A 72 -4.77 -28.13 -33.15
N ASN A 73 -5.03 -27.12 -33.96
CA ASN A 73 -3.96 -26.43 -34.70
C ASN A 73 -3.08 -25.62 -33.73
N LYS A 74 -1.90 -25.20 -34.20
CA LYS A 74 -0.89 -24.50 -33.37
C LYS A 74 -1.46 -23.24 -32.69
N GLN A 75 -2.27 -22.44 -33.38
CA GLN A 75 -2.87 -21.24 -32.79
C GLN A 75 -3.84 -21.59 -31.65
N SER A 76 -4.63 -22.64 -31.80
CA SER A 76 -5.55 -23.13 -30.75
C SER A 76 -4.77 -23.73 -29.55
N GLN A 77 -3.58 -24.30 -29.78
CA GLN A 77 -2.72 -24.79 -28.72
C GLN A 77 -2.17 -23.60 -27.91
N ILE A 78 -1.63 -22.59 -28.57
CA ILE A 78 -1.14 -21.36 -27.94
C ILE A 78 -2.26 -20.69 -27.15
N ASN A 79 -3.45 -20.54 -27.71
CA ASN A 79 -4.59 -19.94 -27.03
C ASN A 79 -4.97 -20.73 -25.76
N LEU A 80 -4.85 -22.07 -25.77
CA LEU A 80 -5.11 -22.89 -24.57
C LEU A 80 -4.03 -22.66 -23.49
N LEU A 81 -2.76 -22.58 -23.84
CA LEU A 81 -1.69 -22.27 -22.90
C LEU A 81 -1.87 -20.88 -22.26
N PHE A 82 -2.25 -19.87 -23.05
CA PHE A 82 -2.60 -18.56 -22.48
C PHE A 82 -3.79 -18.63 -21.51
N ARG A 83 -4.78 -19.46 -21.78
CA ARG A 83 -5.90 -19.67 -20.85
C ARG A 83 -5.43 -20.34 -19.56
N PHE A 84 -4.48 -21.26 -19.62
CA PHE A 84 -3.88 -21.85 -18.40
C PHE A 84 -3.19 -20.78 -17.55
N ILE A 85 -2.39 -19.90 -18.16
CA ILE A 85 -1.75 -18.78 -17.47
C ILE A 85 -2.80 -17.88 -16.81
N GLN A 86 -3.81 -17.44 -17.57
CA GLN A 86 -4.88 -16.61 -17.05
C GLN A 86 -5.67 -17.26 -15.90
N TYR A 87 -5.82 -18.58 -15.96
CA TYR A 87 -6.47 -19.30 -14.89
C TYR A 87 -5.61 -19.34 -13.62
N ILE A 88 -4.31 -19.63 -13.77
CA ILE A 88 -3.35 -19.66 -12.66
C ILE A 88 -3.28 -18.28 -11.98
N GLU A 89 -3.24 -17.19 -12.75
CA GLU A 89 -3.27 -15.83 -12.19
C GLU A 89 -4.50 -15.58 -11.31
N ARG A 90 -5.66 -16.07 -11.73
CA ARG A 90 -6.90 -15.98 -10.95
C ARG A 90 -6.88 -16.83 -9.68
N GLN A 91 -6.23 -18.01 -9.73
CA GLN A 91 -6.02 -18.84 -8.56
C GLN A 91 -5.10 -18.14 -7.54
N VAL A 92 -4.07 -17.43 -8.00
CA VAL A 92 -3.20 -16.62 -7.13
C VAL A 92 -4.02 -15.52 -6.44
N VAL A 93 -4.81 -14.77 -7.20
CA VAL A 93 -5.70 -13.73 -6.63
C VAL A 93 -6.66 -14.29 -5.58
N LEU A 94 -7.25 -15.45 -5.84
CA LEU A 94 -8.11 -16.13 -4.86
C LEU A 94 -7.33 -16.52 -3.61
N PHE A 95 -6.11 -17.02 -3.77
CA PHE A 95 -5.26 -17.41 -2.66
C PHE A 95 -4.89 -16.21 -1.80
N ASP A 96 -4.46 -15.11 -2.44
CA ASP A 96 -4.12 -13.84 -1.77
C ASP A 96 -5.30 -13.32 -0.92
N ALA A 97 -6.51 -13.30 -1.49
CA ALA A 97 -7.71 -12.85 -0.77
C ALA A 97 -8.05 -13.74 0.44
N ILE A 98 -7.84 -15.07 0.33
CA ILE A 98 -8.06 -16.01 1.43
C ILE A 98 -6.99 -15.83 2.52
N GLU A 99 -5.74 -15.64 2.13
CA GLU A 99 -4.64 -15.42 3.07
C GLU A 99 -4.84 -14.12 3.85
N ASP A 100 -5.20 -13.04 3.17
CA ASP A 100 -5.54 -11.75 3.80
C ASP A 100 -6.72 -11.89 4.77
N ALA A 101 -7.78 -12.58 4.36
CA ALA A 101 -8.94 -12.81 5.22
C ALA A 101 -8.59 -13.64 6.47
N ALA A 102 -7.67 -14.59 6.35
CA ALA A 102 -7.25 -15.48 7.42
C ALA A 102 -6.13 -14.88 8.29
N PHE A 103 -5.51 -13.77 7.89
CA PHE A 103 -4.31 -13.22 8.53
C PHE A 103 -4.44 -13.08 10.06
N PRO A 104 -5.53 -12.49 10.62
CA PRO A 104 -5.68 -12.32 12.06
C PRO A 104 -5.82 -13.65 12.82
N VAL A 105 -6.36 -14.69 12.18
CA VAL A 105 -6.55 -16.00 12.79
C VAL A 105 -5.28 -16.86 12.73
N VAL A 106 -4.53 -16.74 11.66
CA VAL A 106 -3.26 -17.46 11.46
C VAL A 106 -2.16 -16.87 12.34
N ASN A 107 -2.10 -15.53 12.42
CA ASN A 107 -1.11 -14.80 13.18
C ASN A 107 -1.68 -14.41 14.55
N ASN A 108 -0.90 -14.61 15.60
CA ASN A 108 -1.28 -14.13 16.94
C ASN A 108 -1.00 -12.61 17.00
N MET A 109 -2.04 -11.78 16.89
CA MET A 109 -1.92 -10.32 16.86
C MET A 109 -1.51 -9.71 18.22
N ASP A 110 -1.53 -10.50 19.31
CA ASP A 110 -1.09 -10.11 20.65
C ASP A 110 0.16 -10.89 21.10
N GLY A 111 0.75 -11.68 20.21
CA GLY A 111 1.90 -12.55 20.49
C GLY A 111 3.25 -11.83 20.38
N ILE A 112 4.29 -12.61 20.64
CA ILE A 112 5.69 -12.16 20.52
C ILE A 112 5.92 -11.50 19.15
N GLY A 113 6.56 -10.32 19.15
CA GLY A 113 6.85 -9.53 17.95
C GLY A 113 5.75 -8.52 17.57
N THR A 114 4.69 -8.41 18.35
CA THR A 114 3.69 -7.33 18.20
C THR A 114 3.98 -6.17 19.14
N LEU A 115 3.57 -4.95 18.78
CA LEU A 115 3.73 -3.78 19.64
C LEU A 115 3.05 -3.94 21.01
N ARG A 116 1.90 -4.62 21.04
CA ARG A 116 1.18 -4.89 22.30
C ARG A 116 1.99 -5.78 23.24
N ASN A 117 2.57 -6.83 22.70
CA ASN A 117 3.42 -7.72 23.48
C ASN A 117 4.72 -7.04 23.91
N LEU A 118 5.33 -6.23 23.06
CA LEU A 118 6.57 -5.49 23.35
C LEU A 118 6.38 -4.58 24.56
N LYS A 119 5.30 -3.80 24.62
CA LYS A 119 4.95 -2.98 25.80
C LYS A 119 4.77 -3.83 27.05
N GLY A 120 3.96 -4.90 26.95
CA GLY A 120 3.68 -5.79 28.07
C GLY A 120 4.95 -6.42 28.66
N SER A 121 5.85 -6.88 27.81
CA SER A 121 7.14 -7.44 28.21
C SER A 121 8.04 -6.38 28.86
N ALA A 122 8.14 -5.20 28.27
CA ALA A 122 8.94 -4.10 28.83
C ALA A 122 8.43 -3.65 30.21
N VAL A 123 7.12 -3.58 30.40
CA VAL A 123 6.52 -3.25 31.70
C VAL A 123 6.80 -4.37 32.73
N ALA A 124 6.61 -5.64 32.36
CA ALA A 124 6.85 -6.78 33.24
C ALA A 124 8.33 -6.91 33.67
N GLU A 125 9.25 -6.50 32.80
CA GLU A 125 10.70 -6.51 33.08
C GLU A 125 11.22 -5.20 33.70
N GLY A 126 10.37 -4.18 33.88
CA GLY A 126 10.77 -2.86 34.40
C GLY A 126 11.63 -2.04 33.40
N LYS A 127 11.54 -2.33 32.11
CA LYS A 127 12.35 -1.73 31.02
C LYS A 127 11.58 -0.76 30.14
N LEU A 128 10.51 -0.17 30.63
CA LEU A 128 9.70 0.73 29.82
C LEU A 128 10.48 1.98 29.36
N GLU A 129 11.31 2.55 30.24
CA GLU A 129 12.16 3.69 29.91
C GLU A 129 13.24 3.32 28.88
N GLU A 130 13.82 2.12 28.95
CA GLU A 130 14.76 1.61 27.95
C GLU A 130 14.09 1.46 26.58
N LEU A 131 12.86 0.94 26.55
CA LEU A 131 12.06 0.85 25.32
C LEU A 131 11.75 2.24 24.73
N GLN A 132 11.39 3.21 25.56
CA GLN A 132 11.14 4.59 25.13
C GLN A 132 12.39 5.22 24.51
N ASN A 133 13.54 5.09 25.17
CA ASN A 133 14.82 5.60 24.66
C ASN A 133 15.24 4.91 23.36
N TYR A 134 15.02 3.59 23.24
CA TYR A 134 15.26 2.86 22.00
C TYR A 134 14.37 3.37 20.85
N LEU A 135 13.09 3.60 21.10
CA LEU A 135 12.16 4.09 20.10
C LEU A 135 12.41 5.55 19.71
N ASP A 136 13.06 6.36 20.56
CA ASP A 136 13.46 7.73 20.21
C ASP A 136 14.51 7.77 19.10
N GLU A 137 15.36 6.76 19.03
CA GLU A 137 16.42 6.65 18.01
C GLU A 137 16.00 5.75 16.85
N PHE A 138 15.02 4.88 17.07
CA PHE A 138 14.56 3.91 16.06
C PHE A 138 13.82 4.59 14.92
N LYS A 139 14.28 4.35 13.70
CA LYS A 139 13.63 4.84 12.46
C LYS A 139 13.51 3.70 11.47
N VAL A 140 12.33 3.58 10.88
CA VAL A 140 12.07 2.68 9.77
C VAL A 140 11.59 3.49 8.57
N ARG A 141 12.25 3.30 7.43
CA ARG A 141 11.83 3.88 6.17
C ARG A 141 11.32 2.78 5.24
N ILE A 142 10.03 2.84 4.93
CA ILE A 142 9.39 1.94 3.98
C ILE A 142 9.41 2.60 2.62
N VAL A 143 10.02 1.95 1.63
CA VAL A 143 10.18 2.52 0.29
C VAL A 143 9.26 1.82 -0.70
N LEU A 144 8.37 2.59 -1.33
CA LEU A 144 7.53 2.12 -2.43
C LEU A 144 8.30 2.27 -3.74
N THR A 145 8.58 1.14 -4.37
CA THR A 145 9.38 1.07 -5.61
C THR A 145 8.52 0.98 -6.86
N ALA A 146 9.08 1.36 -8.02
CA ALA A 146 8.37 1.42 -9.29
C ALA A 146 8.13 0.06 -9.97
N HIS A 147 8.71 -1.04 -9.48
CA HIS A 147 8.65 -2.35 -10.11
C HIS A 147 7.93 -3.36 -9.22
N PRO A 148 6.60 -3.31 -9.11
CA PRO A 148 5.87 -4.39 -8.48
C PRO A 148 5.99 -5.63 -9.38
N THR A 149 6.44 -6.74 -8.82
CA THR A 149 6.50 -8.03 -9.50
C THR A 149 5.12 -8.57 -9.85
N GLN A 150 4.08 -8.06 -9.19
CA GLN A 150 2.67 -8.32 -9.44
C GLN A 150 1.92 -7.00 -9.55
N PHE A 151 1.64 -6.57 -10.76
CA PHE A 151 0.86 -5.36 -11.01
C PHE A 151 -0.54 -5.73 -11.47
N TYR A 152 -1.46 -5.87 -10.53
CA TYR A 152 -2.87 -6.03 -10.86
C TYR A 152 -3.49 -4.70 -11.28
N PRO A 153 -4.32 -4.69 -12.35
CA PRO A 153 -5.17 -3.53 -12.65
C PRO A 153 -6.04 -3.16 -11.44
N GLY A 154 -6.37 -1.88 -11.27
CA GLY A 154 -7.20 -1.42 -10.16
C GLY A 154 -8.53 -2.17 -10.01
N SER A 155 -9.11 -2.65 -11.14
CA SER A 155 -10.30 -3.51 -11.12
C SER A 155 -10.06 -4.86 -10.42
N VAL A 156 -8.87 -5.45 -10.60
CA VAL A 156 -8.51 -6.72 -9.94
C VAL A 156 -8.21 -6.48 -8.47
N LEU A 157 -7.52 -5.38 -8.12
CA LEU A 157 -7.30 -5.00 -6.71
C LEU A 157 -8.62 -4.79 -5.96
N GLY A 158 -9.61 -4.14 -6.59
CA GLY A 158 -10.95 -4.00 -6.02
C GLY A 158 -11.63 -5.36 -5.78
N ILE A 159 -11.48 -6.31 -6.70
CA ILE A 159 -12.00 -7.67 -6.52
C ILE A 159 -11.30 -8.37 -5.34
N ILE A 160 -9.97 -8.27 -5.22
CA ILE A 160 -9.22 -8.87 -4.10
C ILE A 160 -9.74 -8.32 -2.76
N THR A 161 -9.87 -7.01 -2.64
CA THR A 161 -10.33 -6.35 -1.41
C THR A 161 -11.75 -6.81 -1.04
N ASN A 162 -12.68 -6.77 -2.00
CA ASN A 162 -14.06 -7.17 -1.76
C ASN A 162 -14.15 -8.68 -1.45
N LEU A 163 -13.37 -9.51 -2.13
CA LEU A 163 -13.34 -10.96 -1.89
C LEU A 163 -12.78 -11.27 -0.49
N THR A 164 -11.75 -10.55 -0.04
CA THR A 164 -11.21 -10.65 1.31
C THR A 164 -12.29 -10.40 2.37
N GLU A 165 -13.08 -9.33 2.22
CA GLU A 165 -14.17 -9.02 3.15
C GLU A 165 -15.30 -10.05 3.08
N ALA A 166 -15.75 -10.42 1.89
CA ALA A 166 -16.79 -11.46 1.72
C ALA A 166 -16.37 -12.81 2.34
N ILE A 167 -15.07 -13.18 2.25
CA ILE A 167 -14.53 -14.39 2.86
C ILE A 167 -14.48 -14.27 4.40
N LYS A 168 -14.17 -13.11 4.96
CA LYS A 168 -14.23 -12.86 6.42
C LYS A 168 -15.64 -13.04 6.95
N GLU A 169 -16.63 -12.49 6.24
CA GLU A 169 -18.05 -12.53 6.61
C GLU A 169 -18.73 -13.85 6.25
N ASN A 170 -18.06 -14.74 5.49
CA ASN A 170 -18.59 -15.98 4.92
C ASN A 170 -19.84 -15.75 4.04
N ASP A 171 -19.92 -14.63 3.33
CA ASP A 171 -20.98 -14.33 2.37
C ASP A 171 -20.76 -15.10 1.05
N LEU A 172 -21.35 -16.30 0.99
CA LEU A 172 -21.23 -17.18 -0.18
C LEU A 172 -21.87 -16.58 -1.44
N SER A 173 -22.90 -15.76 -1.30
CA SER A 173 -23.55 -15.11 -2.44
C SER A 173 -22.61 -14.09 -3.09
N GLU A 174 -22.01 -13.22 -2.28
CA GLU A 174 -21.07 -12.23 -2.76
C GLU A 174 -19.77 -12.88 -3.26
N ILE A 175 -19.27 -13.92 -2.61
CA ILE A 175 -18.11 -14.70 -3.10
C ILE A 175 -18.38 -15.24 -4.52
N ASN A 176 -19.56 -15.80 -4.79
CA ASN A 176 -19.92 -16.29 -6.12
C ASN A 176 -19.99 -15.16 -7.17
N ASN A 177 -20.54 -14.01 -6.80
CA ASN A 177 -20.58 -12.82 -7.67
C ASN A 177 -19.17 -12.35 -8.03
N LEU A 178 -18.29 -12.26 -7.02
CA LEU A 178 -16.90 -11.84 -7.17
C LEU A 178 -16.08 -12.86 -8.00
N PHE A 179 -16.33 -14.15 -7.84
CA PHE A 179 -15.76 -15.16 -8.71
C PHE A 179 -16.21 -14.98 -10.16
N GLY A 180 -17.51 -14.68 -10.36
CA GLY A 180 -18.07 -14.35 -11.66
C GLY A 180 -17.36 -13.16 -12.29
N GLN A 181 -17.17 -12.11 -11.53
CA GLN A 181 -16.47 -10.90 -11.93
C GLN A 181 -14.99 -11.19 -12.23
N LEU A 182 -14.28 -11.90 -11.34
CA LEU A 182 -12.87 -12.29 -11.51
C LEU A 182 -12.64 -13.10 -12.79
N GLY A 183 -13.56 -14.03 -13.09
CA GLY A 183 -13.51 -14.86 -14.30
C GLY A 183 -13.58 -14.07 -15.59
N LYS A 184 -14.28 -12.93 -15.59
CA LYS A 184 -14.50 -12.07 -16.78
C LYS A 184 -13.61 -10.85 -16.84
N THR A 185 -12.97 -10.47 -15.74
CA THR A 185 -12.10 -9.30 -15.68
C THR A 185 -10.77 -9.57 -16.39
N PRO A 186 -10.34 -8.72 -17.34
CA PRO A 186 -9.03 -8.85 -17.98
C PRO A 186 -7.92 -8.44 -17.02
N PHE A 187 -6.86 -9.25 -16.94
CA PHE A 187 -5.67 -8.98 -16.10
C PHE A 187 -4.61 -8.14 -16.83
N PHE A 188 -4.66 -8.13 -18.14
CA PHE A 188 -3.69 -7.40 -18.96
C PHE A 188 -4.28 -6.08 -19.45
N LYS A 189 -3.50 -5.02 -19.30
CA LYS A 189 -3.78 -3.73 -19.95
C LYS A 189 -3.27 -3.77 -21.39
N HIS A 190 -4.02 -3.24 -22.33
CA HIS A 190 -3.59 -3.12 -23.74
C HIS A 190 -2.45 -2.12 -23.94
N HIS A 191 -2.24 -1.21 -22.98
CA HIS A 191 -1.20 -0.19 -23.02
C HIS A 191 -0.25 -0.35 -21.84
N LYS A 192 1.05 -0.23 -22.10
CA LYS A 192 2.07 -0.17 -21.05
C LYS A 192 1.81 1.07 -20.18
N PRO A 193 1.76 0.94 -18.85
CA PRO A 193 1.57 2.08 -17.96
C PRO A 193 2.74 3.07 -18.11
N THR A 194 2.43 4.35 -18.01
CA THR A 194 3.44 5.39 -17.88
C THR A 194 3.99 5.44 -16.45
N PRO A 195 5.17 6.04 -16.21
CA PRO A 195 5.68 6.23 -14.85
C PRO A 195 4.71 6.97 -13.93
N TYR A 196 3.90 7.88 -14.48
CA TYR A 196 2.85 8.57 -13.74
C TYR A 196 1.67 7.64 -13.38
N ASP A 197 1.30 6.72 -14.28
CA ASP A 197 0.25 5.73 -13.99
C ASP A 197 0.70 4.74 -12.90
N GLU A 198 1.98 4.35 -12.91
CA GLU A 198 2.58 3.54 -11.84
C GLU A 198 2.54 4.28 -10.50
N ALA A 199 2.93 5.56 -10.50
CA ALA A 199 2.85 6.40 -9.31
C ALA A 199 1.43 6.49 -8.77
N LYS A 200 0.42 6.75 -9.61
CA LYS A 200 -1.00 6.79 -9.19
C LYS A 200 -1.47 5.48 -8.58
N SER A 201 -1.04 4.36 -9.15
CA SER A 201 -1.42 3.04 -8.64
C SER A 201 -0.86 2.79 -7.23
N LEU A 202 0.38 3.21 -6.97
CA LEU A 202 0.98 3.09 -5.64
C LEU A 202 0.44 4.12 -4.64
N MET A 203 0.05 5.32 -5.09
CA MET A 203 -0.63 6.30 -4.26
C MET A 203 -1.97 5.78 -3.71
N TRP A 204 -2.64 4.89 -4.44
CA TRP A 204 -3.83 4.23 -3.91
C TRP A 204 -3.56 3.50 -2.60
N TYR A 205 -2.42 2.80 -2.49
CA TYR A 205 -2.03 2.14 -1.24
C TYR A 205 -1.69 3.14 -0.13
N LEU A 206 -1.06 4.27 -0.47
CA LEU A 206 -0.83 5.34 0.50
C LEU A 206 -2.17 5.82 1.09
N GLU A 207 -3.16 6.12 0.24
CA GLU A 207 -4.46 6.65 0.65
C GLU A 207 -5.31 5.63 1.42
N ASN A 208 -5.31 4.36 0.99
CA ASN A 208 -6.29 3.37 1.46
C ASN A 208 -5.73 2.37 2.47
N VAL A 209 -4.41 2.20 2.55
CA VAL A 209 -3.76 1.27 3.45
C VAL A 209 -2.85 2.00 4.44
N PHE A 210 -1.79 2.65 3.95
CA PHE A 210 -0.73 3.19 4.82
C PHE A 210 -1.21 4.35 5.70
N TYR A 211 -2.08 5.22 5.19
CA TYR A 211 -2.61 6.35 5.96
C TYR A 211 -3.27 5.92 7.27
N LYS A 212 -4.12 4.92 7.18
CA LYS A 212 -4.81 4.36 8.35
C LYS A 212 -3.84 3.57 9.24
N THR A 213 -3.15 2.60 8.66
CA THR A 213 -2.32 1.64 9.40
C THR A 213 -1.16 2.32 10.13
N PHE A 214 -0.44 3.22 9.46
CA PHE A 214 0.66 3.94 10.10
C PHE A 214 0.16 4.94 11.14
N GLY A 215 -0.98 5.59 10.87
CA GLY A 215 -1.64 6.42 11.86
C GLY A 215 -2.01 5.65 13.13
N GLU A 216 -2.53 4.43 12.99
CA GLU A 216 -2.86 3.54 14.12
C GLU A 216 -1.60 3.09 14.89
N ILE A 217 -0.55 2.68 14.18
CA ILE A 217 0.74 2.29 14.79
C ILE A 217 1.34 3.47 15.56
N TYR A 218 1.43 4.62 14.92
CA TYR A 218 1.99 5.82 15.52
C TYR A 218 1.18 6.27 16.74
N ASN A 219 -0.15 6.29 16.61
CA ASN A 219 -1.03 6.63 17.72
C ASN A 219 -0.89 5.65 18.89
N TYR A 220 -0.79 4.33 18.61
CA TYR A 220 -0.55 3.33 19.64
C TYR A 220 0.75 3.60 20.41
N ILE A 221 1.82 3.92 19.71
CA ILE A 221 3.13 4.24 20.32
C ILE A 221 3.02 5.50 21.18
N GLN A 222 2.41 6.58 20.65
CA GLN A 222 2.27 7.85 21.39
C GLN A 222 1.41 7.68 22.65
N THR A 223 0.27 7.02 22.54
CA THR A 223 -0.69 6.89 23.65
C THR A 223 -0.28 5.84 24.67
N ASN A 224 0.34 4.74 24.24
CA ASN A 224 0.58 3.61 25.12
C ASN A 224 2.02 3.47 25.59
N ILE A 225 3.01 3.94 24.83
CA ILE A 225 4.42 3.79 25.20
C ILE A 225 4.97 5.07 25.80
N TYR A 226 4.59 6.25 25.27
CA TYR A 226 5.08 7.56 25.71
C TYR A 226 4.19 8.29 26.71
N ASP A 227 3.14 7.67 27.25
CA ASP A 227 2.20 8.30 28.19
C ASP A 227 1.80 9.73 27.81
N ASP A 228 0.93 9.86 26.81
CA ASP A 228 0.37 11.11 26.28
C ASP A 228 1.36 12.15 25.74
N GLY A 229 2.02 11.78 24.67
CA GLY A 229 2.40 12.72 23.63
C GLY A 229 3.56 13.66 23.94
N LYS A 230 4.53 13.24 24.72
CA LYS A 230 5.69 14.09 25.02
C LYS A 230 6.77 14.09 23.95
N LYS A 231 6.80 13.13 23.02
CA LYS A 231 7.84 13.07 21.98
C LYS A 231 7.25 12.67 20.63
N HIS A 232 7.22 13.62 19.72
CA HIS A 232 6.98 13.33 18.32
C HIS A 232 8.31 12.97 17.67
N ASN A 233 8.54 11.68 17.43
CA ASN A 233 9.70 11.21 16.70
C ASN A 233 9.29 10.74 15.29
N GLU A 234 10.26 10.68 14.41
CA GLU A 234 10.07 10.22 13.03
C GLU A 234 10.26 8.70 12.93
N ILE A 235 9.57 7.93 13.78
CA ILE A 235 9.71 6.46 13.80
C ILE A 235 9.45 5.84 12.43
N ILE A 236 8.42 6.33 11.71
CA ILE A 236 8.03 5.82 10.40
C ILE A 236 8.22 6.92 9.36
N ASN A 237 8.93 6.60 8.29
CA ASN A 237 9.08 7.44 7.13
C ASN A 237 8.74 6.64 5.87
N ILE A 238 8.17 7.31 4.86
CA ILE A 238 7.82 6.68 3.59
C ILE A 238 8.68 7.27 2.48
N GLY A 239 9.44 6.41 1.79
CA GLY A 239 10.10 6.74 0.55
C GLY A 239 9.22 6.37 -0.65
N PHE A 240 9.30 7.14 -1.72
CA PHE A 240 8.51 6.94 -2.94
C PHE A 240 9.41 7.09 -4.17
N TRP A 241 9.58 6.02 -4.94
CA TRP A 241 10.43 6.02 -6.13
C TRP A 241 9.72 6.34 -7.44
N PRO A 242 8.43 5.93 -7.64
CA PRO A 242 7.75 6.19 -8.91
C PRO A 242 7.71 7.68 -9.25
N GLY A 243 8.14 8.02 -10.44
CA GLY A 243 8.27 9.41 -10.89
C GLY A 243 9.55 10.15 -10.45
N GLY A 244 10.36 9.57 -9.53
CA GLY A 244 11.67 10.09 -9.12
C GLY A 244 12.83 9.20 -9.57
N ASP A 245 12.59 7.91 -9.80
CA ASP A 245 13.60 6.95 -10.20
C ASP A 245 13.86 7.02 -11.70
N ARG A 246 14.98 7.63 -12.08
CA ARG A 246 15.44 7.79 -13.46
C ARG A 246 16.49 6.76 -13.86
N ASP A 247 16.89 5.89 -12.92
CA ASP A 247 17.93 4.91 -13.17
C ASP A 247 17.49 3.90 -14.26
N GLY A 248 18.07 4.03 -15.45
CA GLY A 248 17.71 3.22 -16.61
C GLY A 248 16.32 3.48 -17.23
N ASN A 249 15.54 4.45 -16.72
CA ASN A 249 14.21 4.76 -17.24
C ASN A 249 14.15 6.15 -17.91
N PRO A 250 14.25 6.24 -19.26
CA PRO A 250 14.23 7.51 -19.98
C PRO A 250 12.85 8.21 -19.98
N PHE A 251 11.81 7.54 -19.54
CA PHE A 251 10.44 8.08 -19.49
C PHE A 251 10.15 8.87 -18.22
N VAL A 252 11.02 8.79 -17.20
CA VAL A 252 10.91 9.61 -15.99
C VAL A 252 11.57 10.96 -16.24
N LYS A 253 10.76 11.93 -16.68
CA LYS A 253 11.18 13.31 -17.00
C LYS A 253 10.94 14.24 -15.79
N PRO A 254 11.56 15.45 -15.77
CA PRO A 254 11.32 16.44 -14.73
C PRO A 254 9.84 16.77 -14.51
N ASP A 255 9.07 16.91 -15.59
CA ASP A 255 7.63 17.18 -15.52
C ASP A 255 6.87 16.04 -14.81
N THR A 256 7.23 14.78 -15.11
CA THR A 256 6.66 13.61 -14.40
C THR A 256 6.96 13.67 -12.91
N THR A 257 8.19 14.05 -12.53
CA THR A 257 8.59 14.18 -11.13
C THR A 257 7.76 15.24 -10.41
N LEU A 258 7.61 16.42 -11.04
CA LEU A 258 6.81 17.52 -10.49
C LEU A 258 5.32 17.13 -10.37
N GLU A 259 4.77 16.46 -11.38
CA GLU A 259 3.38 16.01 -11.39
C GLU A 259 3.13 14.99 -10.28
N VAL A 260 4.05 14.05 -10.07
CA VAL A 260 3.98 13.06 -8.97
C VAL A 260 4.07 13.76 -7.62
N ALA A 261 5.00 14.70 -7.43
CA ALA A 261 5.13 15.46 -6.19
C ALA A 261 3.85 16.26 -5.86
N LYS A 262 3.27 16.94 -6.86
CA LYS A 262 1.99 17.64 -6.73
C LYS A 262 0.86 16.68 -6.34
N LYS A 263 0.83 15.50 -6.95
CA LYS A 263 -0.20 14.50 -6.66
C LYS A 263 -0.06 13.90 -5.27
N LEU A 264 1.15 13.62 -4.78
CA LEU A 264 1.39 13.20 -3.39
C LEU A 264 0.87 14.24 -2.39
N LYS A 265 1.18 15.52 -2.63
CA LYS A 265 0.68 16.63 -1.81
C LYS A 265 -0.85 16.72 -1.83
N GLN A 266 -1.46 16.62 -3.02
CA GLN A 266 -2.91 16.62 -3.16
C GLN A 266 -3.57 15.44 -2.43
N SER A 267 -2.98 14.25 -2.52
CA SER A 267 -3.49 13.04 -1.87
C SER A 267 -3.53 13.18 -0.35
N ILE A 268 -2.48 13.70 0.29
CA ILE A 268 -2.50 13.86 1.75
C ILE A 268 -3.50 14.94 2.19
N HIS A 269 -3.63 16.04 1.44
CA HIS A 269 -4.63 17.07 1.75
C HIS A 269 -6.05 16.54 1.64
N LYS A 270 -6.32 15.67 0.66
CA LYS A 270 -7.61 14.96 0.55
C LYS A 270 -7.88 14.11 1.80
N LYS A 271 -6.87 13.40 2.32
CA LYS A 271 -7.02 12.60 3.54
C LYS A 271 -7.31 13.45 4.77
N TYR A 272 -6.65 14.61 4.90
CA TYR A 272 -6.95 15.57 5.97
C TYR A 272 -8.35 16.16 5.84
N TYR A 273 -8.81 16.46 4.63
CA TYR A 273 -10.19 16.86 4.39
C TYR A 273 -11.18 15.79 4.86
N GLU A 274 -10.95 14.52 4.52
CA GLU A 274 -11.80 13.40 4.93
C GLU A 274 -11.87 13.27 6.46
N ASP A 275 -10.73 13.33 7.15
CA ASP A 275 -10.65 13.30 8.61
C ASP A 275 -11.36 14.49 9.27
N LEU A 276 -11.16 15.72 8.75
CA LEU A 276 -11.84 16.91 9.25
C LEU A 276 -13.35 16.86 9.06
N LYS A 277 -13.81 16.34 7.91
CA LYS A 277 -15.22 16.12 7.64
C LYS A 277 -15.86 15.13 8.63
N ASP A 278 -15.12 14.09 9.04
CA ASP A 278 -15.60 13.15 10.04
C ASP A 278 -15.55 13.73 11.45
N LEU A 279 -14.52 14.52 11.78
CA LEU A 279 -14.45 15.26 13.04
C LEU A 279 -15.57 16.29 13.17
N ARG A 280 -15.96 16.99 12.10
CA ARG A 280 -17.07 17.94 12.12
C ARG A 280 -18.39 17.32 12.57
N LYS A 281 -18.63 16.05 12.21
CA LYS A 281 -19.85 15.33 12.66
C LYS A 281 -19.87 15.06 14.17
N LYS A 282 -18.71 15.08 14.82
CA LYS A 282 -18.50 14.76 16.22
C LYS A 282 -18.27 16.00 17.09
N LEU A 283 -17.47 16.93 16.60
CA LEU A 283 -17.07 18.15 17.32
C LEU A 283 -18.01 19.33 17.00
N THR A 284 -19.28 19.18 17.31
CA THR A 284 -20.35 20.16 17.08
C THR A 284 -20.48 21.20 18.24
N PHE A 285 -19.34 21.46 18.93
CA PHE A 285 -19.33 22.28 20.12
C PHE A 285 -19.09 23.75 19.80
N ARG A 286 -19.69 24.65 20.57
CA ARG A 286 -19.47 26.09 20.41
C ARG A 286 -17.99 26.45 20.53
N GLY A 287 -17.47 27.24 19.58
CA GLY A 287 -16.06 27.61 19.52
C GLY A 287 -15.12 26.56 18.93
N VAL A 288 -15.63 25.36 18.63
CA VAL A 288 -14.88 24.26 18.00
C VAL A 288 -15.37 24.01 16.58
N GLU A 289 -16.69 23.89 16.40
CA GLU A 289 -17.32 23.54 15.12
C GLU A 289 -16.90 24.50 13.99
N GLU A 290 -16.98 25.81 14.24
CA GLU A 290 -16.64 26.84 13.26
C GLU A 290 -15.19 26.74 12.80
N ARG A 291 -14.27 26.39 13.72
CA ARG A 291 -12.84 26.21 13.42
C ARG A 291 -12.59 24.94 12.59
N ILE A 292 -13.28 23.86 12.91
CA ILE A 292 -13.21 22.62 12.11
C ILE A 292 -13.77 22.86 10.70
N ILE A 293 -14.89 23.56 10.55
CA ILE A 293 -15.46 23.93 9.24
C ILE A 293 -14.48 24.78 8.44
N HIS A 294 -13.80 25.73 9.07
CA HIS A 294 -12.80 26.55 8.43
C HIS A 294 -11.65 25.71 7.89
N LEU A 295 -11.08 24.80 8.71
CA LEU A 295 -10.03 23.89 8.29
C LEU A 295 -10.51 22.93 7.18
N GLU A 296 -11.72 22.36 7.32
CA GLU A 296 -12.33 21.50 6.30
C GLU A 296 -12.41 22.22 4.95
N THR A 297 -12.82 23.49 4.95
CA THR A 297 -12.92 24.30 3.72
C THR A 297 -11.56 24.52 3.07
N ILE A 298 -10.53 24.82 3.87
CA ILE A 298 -9.16 24.96 3.39
C ILE A 298 -8.70 23.68 2.68
N PHE A 299 -8.82 22.52 3.35
CA PHE A 299 -8.36 21.24 2.80
C PHE A 299 -9.24 20.72 1.66
N TYR A 300 -10.53 21.05 1.63
CA TYR A 300 -11.39 20.82 0.48
C TYR A 300 -10.86 21.54 -0.76
N ASN A 301 -10.57 22.83 -0.64
CA ASN A 301 -10.04 23.62 -1.75
C ASN A 301 -8.71 23.06 -2.27
N TYR A 302 -7.83 22.61 -1.38
CA TYR A 302 -6.58 21.94 -1.77
C TYR A 302 -6.79 20.61 -2.48
N SER A 303 -7.74 19.82 -2.01
CA SER A 303 -8.00 18.49 -2.60
C SER A 303 -8.62 18.57 -3.99
N THR A 304 -9.35 19.65 -4.28
CA THR A 304 -10.11 19.84 -5.53
C THR A 304 -9.44 20.80 -6.52
N ASN A 305 -8.58 21.70 -6.04
CA ASN A 305 -7.98 22.73 -6.87
C ASN A 305 -6.84 22.17 -7.73
N GLN A 306 -6.92 22.38 -9.05
CA GLN A 306 -5.88 21.99 -10.00
C GLN A 306 -4.61 22.84 -9.89
N ASN A 307 -4.65 23.93 -9.11
CA ASN A 307 -3.52 24.84 -8.92
C ASN A 307 -3.12 24.91 -7.44
N PRO A 308 -2.24 24.01 -6.95
CA PRO A 308 -1.85 23.93 -5.55
C PRO A 308 -0.88 25.04 -5.09
N ASP A 309 -0.51 25.94 -5.97
CA ASP A 309 0.48 27.01 -5.71
C ASP A 309 -0.17 28.34 -5.23
N ASN A 310 -1.47 28.36 -4.93
CA ASN A 310 -2.12 29.53 -4.36
C ASN A 310 -1.63 29.81 -2.93
N GLU A 311 -1.26 31.06 -2.67
CA GLU A 311 -0.58 31.57 -1.47
C GLU A 311 -1.36 31.49 -0.14
N ASP A 312 -2.62 31.11 -0.13
CA ASP A 312 -3.47 31.00 1.07
C ASP A 312 -3.31 29.65 1.81
N VAL A 313 -2.13 29.05 1.75
CA VAL A 313 -1.86 27.76 2.36
C VAL A 313 -1.53 27.91 3.83
N ILE A 314 -2.40 27.41 4.72
CA ILE A 314 -2.00 27.20 6.11
C ILE A 314 -0.75 26.29 6.14
N SER A 315 0.32 26.70 6.83
CA SER A 315 1.51 25.84 6.96
C SER A 315 1.19 24.61 7.80
N SER A 316 1.94 23.50 7.62
CA SER A 316 1.72 22.31 8.45
C SER A 316 1.92 22.59 9.94
N ARG A 317 2.82 23.52 10.29
CA ARG A 317 3.04 24.00 11.66
C ARG A 317 1.82 24.75 12.20
N ASP A 318 1.21 25.60 11.41
CA ASP A 318 0.05 26.39 11.85
C ASP A 318 -1.21 25.51 11.88
N PHE A 319 -1.32 24.54 10.99
CA PHE A 319 -2.36 23.52 11.08
C PHE A 319 -2.30 22.73 12.39
N ILE A 320 -1.10 22.27 12.78
CA ILE A 320 -0.89 21.59 14.07
C ILE A 320 -1.24 22.52 15.24
N LYS A 321 -0.80 23.78 15.22
CA LYS A 321 -1.12 24.76 16.25
C LYS A 321 -2.64 24.96 16.40
N GLU A 322 -3.35 25.04 15.26
CA GLU A 322 -4.79 25.19 15.25
C GLU A 322 -5.50 23.96 15.85
N LEU A 323 -5.08 22.75 15.46
CA LEU A 323 -5.59 21.51 16.03
C LEU A 323 -5.32 21.40 17.54
N LEU A 324 -4.12 21.79 18.00
CA LEU A 324 -3.78 21.81 19.43
C LEU A 324 -4.62 22.85 20.19
N SER A 325 -4.90 24.01 19.60
CA SER A 325 -5.78 25.00 20.18
C SER A 325 -7.23 24.51 20.29
N ILE A 326 -7.74 23.79 19.29
CA ILE A 326 -9.05 23.12 19.34
C ILE A 326 -9.04 22.05 20.45
N ARG A 327 -7.99 21.24 20.52
CA ARG A 327 -7.83 20.24 21.58
C ARG A 327 -7.89 20.87 22.97
N HIS A 328 -7.24 22.00 23.17
CA HIS A 328 -7.28 22.70 24.46
C HIS A 328 -8.72 23.05 24.88
N ILE A 329 -9.56 23.53 23.97
CA ILE A 329 -10.98 23.81 24.23
C ILE A 329 -11.73 22.51 24.55
N VAL A 330 -11.52 21.45 23.75
CA VAL A 330 -12.20 20.16 23.96
C VAL A 330 -11.87 19.55 25.33
N VAL A 331 -10.62 19.64 25.76
CA VAL A 331 -10.19 19.11 27.06
C VAL A 331 -10.77 19.93 28.22
N ASN A 332 -10.66 21.26 28.18
CA ASN A 332 -11.02 22.12 29.31
C ASN A 332 -12.53 22.38 29.43
N ASP A 333 -13.19 22.58 28.29
CA ASP A 333 -14.58 23.03 28.29
C ASP A 333 -15.57 21.90 28.02
N TYR A 334 -15.11 20.79 27.39
CA TYR A 334 -15.97 19.68 26.94
C TYR A 334 -15.55 18.31 27.47
N HIS A 335 -14.80 18.27 28.58
CA HIS A 335 -14.43 17.03 29.30
C HIS A 335 -13.79 15.96 28.40
N SER A 336 -12.91 16.37 27.49
CA SER A 336 -12.19 15.49 26.56
C SER A 336 -13.10 14.67 25.60
N LEU A 337 -14.32 15.13 25.33
CA LEU A 337 -15.24 14.43 24.44
C LEU A 337 -14.69 14.40 23.01
N TYR A 338 -14.46 13.20 22.45
CA TYR A 338 -13.82 12.96 21.15
C TYR A 338 -12.35 13.45 21.03
N GLU A 339 -11.67 13.64 22.15
CA GLU A 339 -10.26 14.04 22.15
C GLU A 339 -9.39 13.00 21.44
N SER A 340 -9.70 11.70 21.56
CA SER A 340 -8.94 10.63 20.91
C SER A 340 -8.94 10.75 19.40
N GLU A 341 -10.08 11.09 18.78
CA GLU A 341 -10.19 11.28 17.34
C GLU A 341 -9.41 12.51 16.86
N LEU A 342 -9.43 13.58 17.65
CA LEU A 342 -8.64 14.77 17.36
C LEU A 342 -7.14 14.50 17.48
N ASN A 343 -6.71 13.77 18.52
CA ASN A 343 -5.34 13.34 18.68
C ASN A 343 -4.87 12.44 17.53
N ASN A 344 -5.75 11.57 17.02
CA ASN A 344 -5.44 10.74 15.84
C ASN A 344 -5.12 11.60 14.62
N LEU A 345 -5.87 12.68 14.37
CA LEU A 345 -5.55 13.61 13.28
C LEU A 345 -4.24 14.35 13.53
N ILE A 346 -4.02 14.87 14.74
CA ILE A 346 -2.77 15.55 15.12
C ILE A 346 -1.57 14.62 14.88
N ASN A 347 -1.65 13.38 15.31
CA ASN A 347 -0.60 12.38 15.13
C ASN A 347 -0.34 12.06 13.65
N ARG A 348 -1.40 11.99 12.82
CA ARG A 348 -1.26 11.80 11.38
C ARG A 348 -0.58 13.00 10.70
N VAL A 349 -0.90 14.23 11.12
CA VAL A 349 -0.24 15.43 10.59
C VAL A 349 1.24 15.47 10.99
N HIS A 350 1.59 15.04 12.20
CA HIS A 350 3.00 14.89 12.58
C HIS A 350 3.72 13.82 11.76
N LEU A 351 3.06 12.69 11.49
CA LEU A 351 3.64 11.57 10.76
C LEU A 351 3.85 11.86 9.27
N PHE A 352 2.85 12.42 8.60
CA PHE A 352 2.87 12.55 7.13
C PHE A 352 3.21 13.95 6.65
N GLY A 353 3.08 14.98 7.47
CA GLY A 353 3.23 16.37 7.06
C GLY A 353 2.33 16.69 5.87
N TYR A 354 2.88 17.45 4.88
CA TYR A 354 2.15 17.81 3.66
C TYR A 354 2.67 17.10 2.40
N SER A 355 3.57 16.14 2.57
CA SER A 355 4.20 15.46 1.44
C SER A 355 3.73 14.03 1.21
N PHE A 356 3.03 13.45 2.17
CA PHE A 356 2.61 12.06 2.26
C PHE A 356 3.78 11.08 2.26
N ALA A 357 4.71 11.20 1.33
CA ALA A 357 5.93 10.41 1.21
C ALA A 357 7.07 11.28 0.66
N SER A 358 8.31 10.91 0.97
CA SER A 358 9.49 11.54 0.41
C SER A 358 9.74 10.99 -0.99
N LEU A 359 9.67 11.85 -2.01
CA LEU A 359 9.99 11.46 -3.38
C LEU A 359 11.51 11.37 -3.55
N ASP A 360 12.01 10.16 -3.81
CA ASP A 360 13.43 9.91 -3.99
C ASP A 360 13.84 10.15 -5.44
N ILE A 361 14.76 11.07 -5.66
CA ILE A 361 15.36 11.33 -6.97
C ILE A 361 16.57 10.42 -7.13
N ARG A 362 16.43 9.40 -7.98
CA ARG A 362 17.51 8.46 -8.29
C ARG A 362 18.01 8.69 -9.72
N GLN A 363 19.31 8.90 -9.86
CA GLN A 363 19.95 9.15 -11.13
C GLN A 363 21.44 8.72 -11.08
N ASP A 364 22.08 8.55 -12.21
CA ASP A 364 23.51 8.33 -12.33
C ASP A 364 24.30 9.41 -11.59
N SER A 365 25.27 9.01 -10.77
CA SER A 365 26.07 9.92 -9.93
C SER A 365 26.78 11.00 -10.74
N ARG A 366 27.20 10.71 -11.96
CA ARG A 366 27.86 11.67 -12.87
C ARG A 366 26.90 12.80 -13.28
N ILE A 367 25.64 12.48 -13.48
CA ILE A 367 24.59 13.47 -13.80
C ILE A 367 24.32 14.35 -12.56
N HIS A 368 24.20 13.76 -11.38
CA HIS A 368 24.07 14.51 -10.12
C HIS A 368 25.25 15.47 -9.93
N HIS A 369 26.48 14.99 -10.10
CA HIS A 369 27.69 15.81 -9.99
C HIS A 369 27.68 16.97 -10.99
N SER A 370 27.37 16.71 -12.25
CA SER A 370 27.30 17.76 -13.29
C SER A 370 26.26 18.83 -12.98
N VAL A 371 25.05 18.43 -12.58
CA VAL A 371 23.97 19.37 -12.24
C VAL A 371 24.35 20.17 -11.01
N PHE A 372 24.87 19.52 -9.97
CA PHE A 372 25.29 20.19 -8.74
C PHE A 372 26.39 21.21 -8.98
N THR A 373 27.43 20.85 -9.75
CA THR A 373 28.51 21.76 -10.17
C THR A 373 27.95 22.96 -10.93
N THR A 374 27.00 22.75 -11.84
CA THR A 374 26.37 23.82 -12.60
C THR A 374 25.63 24.82 -11.69
N VAL A 375 24.82 24.28 -10.74
CA VAL A 375 24.06 25.08 -9.77
C VAL A 375 25.01 25.92 -8.89
N ILE A 376 26.08 25.31 -8.36
CA ILE A 376 27.05 25.98 -7.52
C ILE A 376 27.75 27.12 -8.32
N ASN A 377 28.20 26.86 -9.53
CA ASN A 377 28.85 27.88 -10.39
C ASN A 377 27.91 29.05 -10.67
N GLN A 378 26.62 28.78 -10.89
CA GLN A 378 25.64 29.89 -11.05
C GLN A 378 25.44 30.67 -9.76
N LEU A 379 25.37 30.04 -8.60
CA LEU A 379 25.24 30.73 -7.31
C LEU A 379 26.46 31.58 -6.98
N ILE A 380 27.67 31.09 -7.26
CA ILE A 380 28.92 31.87 -7.13
C ILE A 380 28.89 33.08 -8.06
N THR A 381 28.49 32.92 -9.32
CA THR A 381 28.36 33.99 -10.30
C THR A 381 27.35 35.07 -9.88
N LEU A 382 26.32 34.69 -9.14
CA LEU A 382 25.30 35.59 -8.58
C LEU A 382 25.76 36.30 -7.28
N GLY A 383 27.03 36.14 -6.85
CA GLY A 383 27.61 36.81 -5.69
C GLY A 383 27.29 36.17 -4.33
N ASN A 384 26.83 34.93 -4.33
CA ASN A 384 26.60 34.16 -3.11
C ASN A 384 27.93 33.54 -2.63
N SER A 385 28.72 34.30 -1.88
CA SER A 385 30.10 33.97 -1.45
C SER A 385 30.20 32.97 -0.29
N SER A 386 29.11 32.29 0.10
CA SER A 386 29.09 31.36 1.23
C SER A 386 29.35 29.90 0.89
N PHE A 387 29.62 29.57 -0.37
CA PHE A 387 29.99 28.20 -0.78
C PHE A 387 31.50 28.03 -0.83
N PRO A 388 32.07 26.93 -0.31
CA PRO A 388 33.50 26.69 -0.41
C PRO A 388 33.94 26.49 -1.87
N ASP A 389 35.09 27.09 -2.24
CA ASP A 389 35.66 27.08 -3.58
C ASP A 389 36.06 25.68 -4.09
N ASN A 390 36.08 24.65 -3.23
CA ASN A 390 36.45 23.29 -3.56
C ASN A 390 35.44 22.31 -2.99
N TYR A 391 34.42 21.95 -3.76
CA TYR A 391 33.56 20.80 -3.48
C TYR A 391 34.06 19.62 -4.31
N ASN A 392 35.20 19.06 -3.93
CA ASN A 392 35.83 17.92 -4.58
C ASN A 392 36.08 16.75 -3.62
N ASP A 393 35.21 16.54 -2.62
CA ASP A 393 35.23 15.31 -1.79
C ASP A 393 33.81 14.83 -1.47
#